data_0bdc59b39b3f19856113c7e7298264f9
#
_entry.id   0bdc59b39b3f19856113c7e7298264f9
#
_cell.length_a   1.000
_cell.length_b   1.000
_cell.length_c   1.000
_cell.angle_alpha   90.00
_cell.angle_beta   90.00
_cell.angle_gamma   90.00
#
_symmetry.space_group_name_H-M   'P 1'
#
loop_
_entity.id
_entity.type
_entity.pdbx_description
1 polymer ?
#
loop_
_entity_poly.entity_id
_entity_poly.type
_entity_poly.pdbx_seq_one_letter_code
_entity_poly.pdbx_strand_id
1 'polypeptide(L)'
;MELDELKKSWNALDEQLKKEPIADEKQIAGMIAEYKANARKSIGRLTGWQRFSIGIGVVGLALLLVIWLLPSIFQINEEWQPKINTLVIFVGISILLGIWWDHKNYRWIRNTKIDEMPVAIVSKRMASFRRWTKYEIIAISVWVIVFNVLNY
;
A
#
# COMPACT_ATOMS: atom_id res chain seq x y z
N MET A 1 -38.87 11.39 30.95
CA MET A 1 -37.94 12.42 30.49
C MET A 1 -38.78 13.54 29.90
N GLU A 2 -38.95 14.61 30.67
CA GLU A 2 -39.87 15.67 30.28
C GLU A 2 -39.28 16.55 29.18
N LEU A 3 -40.15 17.01 28.31
CA LEU A 3 -39.76 17.82 27.12
C LEU A 3 -39.01 19.08 27.54
N ASP A 4 -39.27 19.58 28.74
CA ASP A 4 -38.63 20.76 29.30
C ASP A 4 -37.17 20.50 29.76
N GLU A 5 -36.85 19.28 30.20
CA GLU A 5 -35.46 18.90 30.53
C GLU A 5 -34.61 18.76 29.25
N LEU A 6 -35.20 18.21 28.20
CA LEU A 6 -34.56 18.10 26.90
C LEU A 6 -34.27 19.50 26.31
N LYS A 7 -35.22 20.40 26.38
CA LYS A 7 -35.08 21.79 25.91
C LYS A 7 -34.03 22.56 26.72
N LYS A 8 -33.93 22.30 28.02
CA LYS A 8 -32.92 22.90 28.90
C LYS A 8 -31.52 22.38 28.60
N SER A 9 -31.39 21.08 28.32
CA SER A 9 -30.11 20.49 27.89
C SER A 9 -29.66 20.98 26.51
N TRP A 10 -30.58 21.15 25.56
CA TRP A 10 -30.28 21.73 24.24
C TRP A 10 -29.86 23.20 24.35
N ASN A 11 -30.53 24.01 25.14
CA ASN A 11 -30.15 25.40 25.35
C ASN A 11 -28.78 25.54 26.05
N ALA A 12 -28.48 24.66 27.00
CA ALA A 12 -27.15 24.62 27.63
C ALA A 12 -26.05 24.21 26.65
N LEU A 13 -26.34 23.24 25.78
CA LEU A 13 -25.41 22.82 24.71
C LEU A 13 -25.19 23.94 23.68
N ASP A 14 -26.25 24.64 23.31
CA ASP A 14 -26.19 25.78 22.35
C ASP A 14 -25.41 26.96 22.93
N GLU A 15 -25.54 27.22 24.25
CA GLU A 15 -24.71 28.20 24.94
C GLU A 15 -23.23 27.79 25.07
N GLN A 16 -22.96 26.48 25.28
CA GLN A 16 -21.58 25.97 25.28
C GLN A 16 -20.95 26.05 23.89
N LEU A 17 -21.71 25.71 22.84
CA LEU A 17 -21.25 25.83 21.44
C LEU A 17 -21.03 27.29 21.03
N LYS A 18 -21.78 28.24 21.60
CA LYS A 18 -21.55 29.68 21.37
C LYS A 18 -20.37 30.24 22.18
N LYS A 19 -20.04 29.64 23.31
CA LYS A 19 -18.91 30.07 24.17
C LYS A 19 -17.58 29.43 23.77
N GLU A 20 -17.58 28.23 23.20
CA GLU A 20 -16.39 27.70 22.52
C GLU A 20 -16.38 28.29 21.10
N PRO A 21 -15.43 29.16 20.77
CA PRO A 21 -15.30 29.60 19.39
C PRO A 21 -15.06 28.33 18.56
N ILE A 22 -16.03 27.99 17.69
CA ILE A 22 -15.82 27.03 16.61
C ILE A 22 -14.46 27.39 16.04
N ALA A 23 -13.50 26.47 16.17
CA ALA A 23 -12.09 26.69 15.90
C ALA A 23 -11.92 27.66 14.74
N ASP A 24 -11.25 28.80 15.02
CA ASP A 24 -11.12 29.94 14.12
C ASP A 24 -10.88 29.40 12.70
N GLU A 25 -11.59 29.88 11.71
CA GLU A 25 -11.49 29.44 10.31
C GLU A 25 -10.03 29.29 9.87
N LYS A 26 -9.18 30.12 10.43
CA LYS A 26 -7.73 30.12 10.27
C LYS A 26 -7.05 28.89 10.91
N GLN A 27 -7.54 28.41 12.05
CA GLN A 27 -7.04 27.18 12.70
C GLN A 27 -7.47 25.94 11.92
N ILE A 28 -8.71 25.89 11.44
CA ILE A 28 -9.21 24.80 10.60
C ILE A 28 -8.42 24.74 9.29
N ALA A 29 -8.20 25.88 8.63
CA ALA A 29 -7.39 25.95 7.43
C ALA A 29 -5.94 25.49 7.68
N GLY A 30 -5.36 25.86 8.82
CA GLY A 30 -4.04 25.41 9.25
C GLY A 30 -3.97 23.90 9.43
N MET A 31 -4.92 23.30 10.14
CA MET A 31 -5.00 21.84 10.33
C MET A 31 -5.18 21.08 9.01
N ILE A 32 -6.00 21.60 8.10
CA ILE A 32 -6.18 21.04 6.76
C ILE A 32 -4.88 21.07 5.97
N ALA A 33 -4.18 22.20 5.99
CA ALA A 33 -2.89 22.37 5.30
C ALA A 33 -1.83 21.42 5.86
N GLU A 34 -1.73 21.30 7.18
CA GLU A 34 -0.81 20.37 7.84
C GLU A 34 -1.14 18.89 7.49
N TYR A 35 -2.41 18.51 7.54
CA TYR A 35 -2.84 17.17 7.15
C TYR A 35 -2.49 16.86 5.70
N LYS A 36 -2.73 17.80 4.77
CA LYS A 36 -2.38 17.64 3.36
C LYS A 36 -0.87 17.52 3.15
N ALA A 37 -0.07 18.31 3.88
CA ALA A 37 1.39 18.24 3.84
C ALA A 37 1.91 16.87 4.32
N ASN A 38 1.38 16.36 5.44
CA ASN A 38 1.73 15.06 5.99
C ASN A 38 1.29 13.91 5.05
N ALA A 39 0.11 14.01 4.45
CA ALA A 39 -0.37 13.06 3.45
C ALA A 39 0.53 13.05 2.21
N ARG A 40 0.96 14.23 1.70
CA ARG A 40 1.89 14.36 0.58
C ARG A 40 3.24 13.70 0.87
N LYS A 41 3.81 13.93 2.06
CA LYS A 41 5.07 13.32 2.49
C LYS A 41 4.96 11.78 2.56
N SER A 42 3.86 11.28 3.10
CA SER A 42 3.58 9.84 3.19
C SER A 42 3.43 9.21 1.81
N ILE A 43 2.69 9.83 0.90
CA ILE A 43 2.54 9.39 -0.49
C ILE A 43 3.87 9.40 -1.23
N GLY A 44 4.69 10.44 -1.06
CA GLY A 44 6.03 10.50 -1.65
C GLY A 44 6.92 9.35 -1.23
N ARG A 45 6.91 9.00 0.07
CA ARG A 45 7.67 7.86 0.60
C ARG A 45 7.16 6.53 0.01
N LEU A 46 5.85 6.34 -0.04
CA LEU A 46 5.24 5.12 -0.59
C LEU A 46 5.54 4.95 -2.08
N THR A 47 5.45 6.04 -2.85
CA THR A 47 5.77 6.05 -4.27
C THR A 47 7.25 5.71 -4.52
N GLY A 48 8.16 6.24 -3.69
CA GLY A 48 9.58 5.90 -3.72
C GLY A 48 9.83 4.42 -3.44
N TRP A 49 9.20 3.88 -2.41
CA TRP A 49 9.31 2.47 -2.05
C TRP A 49 8.82 1.54 -3.18
N GLN A 50 7.68 1.85 -3.80
CA GLN A 50 7.16 1.05 -4.91
C GLN A 50 8.04 1.08 -6.15
N ARG A 51 8.63 2.24 -6.49
CA ARG A 51 9.63 2.31 -7.58
C ARG A 51 10.84 1.44 -7.28
N PHE A 52 11.31 1.47 -6.05
CA PHE A 52 12.44 0.65 -5.60
C PHE A 52 12.09 -0.85 -5.68
N SER A 53 10.91 -1.26 -5.23
CA SER A 53 10.41 -2.64 -5.32
C SER A 53 10.34 -3.13 -6.76
N ILE A 54 9.77 -2.34 -7.67
CA ILE A 54 9.74 -2.66 -9.11
C ILE A 54 11.16 -2.82 -9.66
N GLY A 55 12.08 -1.92 -9.30
CA GLY A 55 13.48 -2.01 -9.71
C GLY A 55 14.15 -3.31 -9.27
N ILE A 56 13.98 -3.69 -8.00
CA ILE A 56 14.47 -4.98 -7.47
C ILE A 56 13.82 -6.15 -8.21
N GLY A 57 12.51 -6.09 -8.50
CA GLY A 57 11.83 -7.13 -9.25
C GLY A 57 12.42 -7.34 -10.65
N VAL A 58 12.73 -6.25 -11.37
CA VAL A 58 13.37 -6.32 -12.70
C VAL A 58 14.78 -6.93 -12.62
N VAL A 59 15.57 -6.52 -11.62
CA VAL A 59 16.91 -7.11 -11.40
C VAL A 59 16.76 -8.60 -11.03
N GLY A 60 15.79 -8.96 -10.21
CA GLY A 60 15.51 -10.34 -9.86
C GLY A 60 15.16 -11.21 -11.08
N LEU A 61 14.35 -10.70 -12.02
CA LEU A 61 14.05 -11.39 -13.26
C LEU A 61 15.30 -11.58 -14.13
N ALA A 62 16.16 -10.56 -14.22
CA ALA A 62 17.43 -10.68 -14.95
C ALA A 62 18.34 -11.75 -14.34
N LEU A 63 18.45 -11.81 -13.02
CA LEU A 63 19.21 -12.85 -12.30
C LEU A 63 18.61 -14.24 -12.52
N LEU A 64 17.28 -14.39 -12.52
CA LEU A 64 16.62 -15.66 -12.82
C LEU A 64 16.92 -16.13 -14.25
N LEU A 65 16.95 -15.25 -15.22
CA LEU A 65 17.36 -15.58 -16.58
C LEU A 65 18.80 -16.10 -16.63
N VAL A 66 19.72 -15.46 -15.92
CA VAL A 66 21.09 -15.93 -15.79
C VAL A 66 21.13 -17.34 -15.18
N ILE A 67 20.44 -17.56 -14.06
CA ILE A 67 20.36 -18.86 -13.39
C ILE A 67 19.78 -19.93 -14.32
N TRP A 68 18.79 -19.59 -15.14
CA TRP A 68 18.18 -20.52 -16.10
C TRP A 68 19.13 -20.89 -17.23
N LEU A 69 20.00 -19.98 -17.64
CA LEU A 69 21.00 -20.22 -18.70
C LEU A 69 22.26 -20.97 -18.19
N LEU A 70 22.57 -20.90 -16.88
CA LEU A 70 23.74 -21.53 -16.28
C LEU A 70 23.87 -23.02 -16.59
N PRO A 71 22.80 -23.87 -16.47
CA PRO A 71 22.89 -25.28 -16.77
C PRO A 71 23.33 -25.57 -18.21
N SER A 72 22.89 -24.77 -19.17
CA SER A 72 23.27 -24.89 -20.57
C SER A 72 24.73 -24.51 -20.82
N ILE A 73 25.29 -23.62 -20.01
CA ILE A 73 26.68 -23.16 -20.13
C ILE A 73 27.64 -24.14 -19.42
N PHE A 74 27.23 -24.68 -18.25
CA PHE A 74 28.12 -25.48 -17.38
C PHE A 74 27.84 -27.00 -17.48
N GLN A 75 26.99 -27.45 -18.39
CA GLN A 75 26.63 -28.88 -18.58
C GLN A 75 26.26 -29.58 -17.29
N ILE A 76 25.41 -28.93 -16.48
CA ILE A 76 24.91 -29.44 -15.20
C ILE A 76 24.07 -30.71 -15.47
N ASN A 77 24.22 -31.75 -14.62
CA ASN A 77 23.56 -33.03 -14.73
C ASN A 77 22.06 -32.91 -15.04
N GLU A 78 21.56 -33.74 -15.95
CA GLU A 78 20.17 -33.77 -16.42
C GLU A 78 19.14 -33.97 -15.27
N GLU A 79 19.54 -34.58 -14.17
CA GLU A 79 18.65 -34.77 -13.00
C GLU A 79 18.22 -33.47 -12.31
N TRP A 80 19.05 -32.42 -12.34
CA TRP A 80 18.74 -31.14 -11.69
C TRP A 80 17.95 -30.18 -12.58
N GLN A 81 17.96 -30.41 -13.88
CA GLN A 81 17.33 -29.54 -14.88
C GLN A 81 15.82 -29.32 -14.62
N PRO A 82 15.00 -30.37 -14.38
CA PRO A 82 13.57 -30.19 -14.15
C PRO A 82 13.28 -29.42 -12.84
N LYS A 83 14.10 -29.62 -11.79
CA LYS A 83 13.96 -28.92 -10.51
C LYS A 83 14.27 -27.42 -10.67
N ILE A 84 15.37 -27.11 -11.39
CA ILE A 84 15.74 -25.72 -11.70
C ILE A 84 14.65 -25.04 -12.52
N ASN A 85 14.13 -25.69 -13.55
CA ASN A 85 13.06 -25.14 -14.39
C ASN A 85 11.80 -24.85 -13.59
N THR A 86 11.36 -25.77 -12.73
CA THR A 86 10.19 -25.56 -11.86
C THR A 86 10.39 -24.37 -10.92
N LEU A 87 11.56 -24.27 -10.30
CA LEU A 87 11.90 -23.16 -9.42
C LEU A 87 11.92 -21.82 -10.17
N VAL A 88 12.56 -21.77 -11.33
CA VAL A 88 12.65 -20.54 -12.14
C VAL A 88 11.27 -20.10 -12.60
N ILE A 89 10.42 -21.02 -13.07
CA ILE A 89 9.05 -20.70 -13.48
C ILE A 89 8.24 -20.17 -12.30
N PHE A 90 8.26 -20.85 -11.16
CA PHE A 90 7.49 -20.45 -9.98
C PHE A 90 7.91 -19.07 -9.44
N VAL A 91 9.22 -18.87 -9.27
CA VAL A 91 9.76 -17.60 -8.78
C VAL A 91 9.57 -16.49 -9.82
N GLY A 92 9.75 -16.80 -11.12
CA GLY A 92 9.50 -15.85 -12.20
C GLY A 92 8.06 -15.33 -12.24
N ILE A 93 7.08 -16.24 -12.15
CA ILE A 93 5.65 -15.86 -12.06
C ILE A 93 5.40 -15.00 -10.82
N SER A 94 5.99 -15.36 -9.68
CA SER A 94 5.84 -14.61 -8.42
C SER A 94 6.34 -13.18 -8.56
N ILE A 95 7.51 -12.98 -9.17
CA ILE A 95 8.10 -11.64 -9.40
C ILE A 95 7.22 -10.85 -10.38
N LEU A 96 6.74 -11.46 -11.45
CA LEU A 96 5.88 -10.79 -12.43
C LEU A 96 4.56 -10.32 -11.80
N LEU A 97 3.95 -11.15 -10.97
CA LEU A 97 2.74 -10.79 -10.22
C LEU A 97 3.02 -9.64 -9.24
N GLY A 98 4.17 -9.67 -8.55
CA GLY A 98 4.60 -8.60 -7.66
C GLY A 98 4.79 -7.26 -8.40
N ILE A 99 5.50 -7.26 -9.52
CA ILE A 99 5.72 -6.07 -10.36
C ILE A 99 4.37 -5.52 -10.86
N TRP A 100 3.47 -6.40 -11.34
CA TRP A 100 2.15 -5.99 -11.80
C TRP A 100 1.32 -5.34 -10.69
N TRP A 101 1.35 -5.92 -9.49
CA TRP A 101 0.68 -5.40 -8.31
C TRP A 101 1.21 -4.04 -7.88
N ASP A 102 2.53 -3.91 -7.78
CA ASP A 102 3.22 -2.66 -7.43
C ASP A 102 2.95 -1.56 -8.46
N HIS A 103 2.95 -1.91 -9.76
CA HIS A 103 2.62 -0.97 -10.83
C HIS A 103 1.18 -0.47 -10.73
N LYS A 104 0.22 -1.35 -10.44
CA LYS A 104 -1.18 -0.99 -10.23
C LYS A 104 -1.35 -0.05 -9.04
N ASN A 105 -0.70 -0.35 -7.92
CA ASN A 105 -0.70 0.47 -6.72
C ASN A 105 -0.04 1.83 -6.96
N TYR A 106 1.09 1.86 -7.65
CA TYR A 106 1.78 3.09 -8.04
C TYR A 106 0.88 4.01 -8.87
N ARG A 107 0.23 3.50 -9.90
CA ARG A 107 -0.70 4.28 -10.72
C ARG A 107 -1.85 4.85 -9.90
N TRP A 108 -2.42 4.04 -9.01
CA TRP A 108 -3.52 4.47 -8.15
C TRP A 108 -3.12 5.59 -7.18
N ILE A 109 -1.93 5.48 -6.57
CA ILE A 109 -1.39 6.51 -5.67
C ILE A 109 -1.08 7.79 -6.44
N ARG A 110 -0.40 7.67 -7.57
CA ARG A 110 -0.03 8.83 -8.40
C ARG A 110 -1.24 9.63 -8.86
N ASN A 111 -2.37 8.97 -9.12
CA ASN A 111 -3.61 9.62 -9.53
C ASN A 111 -4.37 10.27 -8.35
N THR A 112 -3.83 10.20 -7.11
CA THR A 112 -4.41 10.86 -5.95
C THR A 112 -3.90 12.30 -5.87
N LYS A 113 -4.70 13.23 -6.39
CA LYS A 113 -4.41 14.67 -6.36
C LYS A 113 -4.83 15.23 -5.00
N ILE A 114 -3.90 15.26 -4.02
CA ILE A 114 -4.17 15.63 -2.62
C ILE A 114 -4.70 17.07 -2.53
N ASP A 115 -4.18 17.97 -3.36
CA ASP A 115 -4.50 19.40 -3.29
C ASP A 115 -5.93 19.69 -3.77
N GLU A 116 -6.39 18.92 -4.77
CA GLU A 116 -7.71 19.10 -5.39
C GLU A 116 -8.82 18.33 -4.66
N MET A 117 -8.46 17.33 -3.83
CA MET A 117 -9.42 16.45 -3.19
C MET A 117 -9.81 16.92 -1.78
N PRO A 118 -11.09 16.75 -1.37
CA PRO A 118 -11.52 16.92 0.02
C PRO A 118 -10.74 16.01 0.96
N VAL A 119 -10.43 16.51 2.17
CA VAL A 119 -9.66 15.77 3.20
C VAL A 119 -10.28 14.40 3.51
N ALA A 120 -11.61 14.29 3.54
CA ALA A 120 -12.32 13.05 3.78
C ALA A 120 -12.01 11.98 2.71
N ILE A 121 -11.92 12.35 1.44
CA ILE A 121 -11.58 11.45 0.35
C ILE A 121 -10.11 11.01 0.44
N VAL A 122 -9.21 11.94 0.75
CA VAL A 122 -7.78 11.61 0.96
C VAL A 122 -7.62 10.63 2.11
N SER A 123 -8.28 10.88 3.26
CA SER A 123 -8.27 10.00 4.42
C SER A 123 -8.80 8.59 4.10
N LYS A 124 -9.93 8.48 3.40
CA LYS A 124 -10.50 7.20 2.97
C LYS A 124 -9.54 6.43 2.05
N ARG A 125 -8.88 7.11 1.12
CA ARG A 125 -7.87 6.50 0.23
C ARG A 125 -6.66 5.99 1.00
N MET A 126 -6.14 6.77 1.94
CA MET A 126 -5.02 6.35 2.80
C MET A 126 -5.37 5.16 3.69
N ALA A 127 -6.59 5.11 4.24
CA ALA A 127 -7.07 3.97 5.01
C ALA A 127 -7.20 2.70 4.14
N SER A 128 -7.71 2.83 2.91
CA SER A 128 -7.79 1.72 1.95
C SER A 128 -6.40 1.20 1.59
N PHE A 129 -5.44 2.08 1.39
CA PHE A 129 -4.06 1.70 1.09
C PHE A 129 -3.42 0.90 2.24
N ARG A 130 -3.56 1.35 3.50
CA ARG A 130 -3.08 0.60 4.67
C ARG A 130 -3.69 -0.80 4.76
N ARG A 131 -4.95 -0.94 4.40
CA ARG A 131 -5.64 -2.23 4.39
C ARG A 131 -5.05 -3.16 3.30
N TRP A 132 -4.80 -2.64 2.12
CA TRP A 132 -4.20 -3.40 1.02
C TRP A 132 -2.79 -3.88 1.33
N THR A 133 -1.96 -3.04 1.95
CA THR A 133 -0.61 -3.44 2.40
C THR A 133 -0.66 -4.59 3.41
N LYS A 134 -1.66 -4.63 4.31
CA LYS A 134 -1.84 -5.77 5.22
C LYS A 134 -2.18 -7.07 4.48
N TYR A 135 -3.09 -7.00 3.50
CA TYR A 135 -3.43 -8.17 2.69
C TYR A 135 -2.27 -8.66 1.83
N GLU A 136 -1.44 -7.76 1.36
CA GLU A 136 -0.22 -8.06 0.61
C GLU A 136 0.75 -8.91 1.46
N ILE A 137 1.02 -8.50 2.70
CA ILE A 137 1.87 -9.26 3.63
C ILE A 137 1.29 -10.66 3.86
N ILE A 138 -0.01 -10.78 4.08
CA ILE A 138 -0.67 -12.08 4.26
C ILE A 138 -0.54 -12.94 3.00
N ALA A 139 -0.79 -12.37 1.83
CA ALA A 139 -0.67 -13.09 0.55
C ALA A 139 0.75 -13.60 0.31
N ILE A 140 1.78 -12.78 0.58
CA ILE A 140 3.19 -13.18 0.47
C ILE A 140 3.49 -14.32 1.45
N SER A 141 3.01 -14.23 2.70
CA SER A 141 3.23 -15.27 3.71
C SER A 141 2.63 -16.61 3.29
N VAL A 142 1.39 -16.61 2.79
CA VAL A 142 0.72 -17.81 2.27
C VAL A 142 1.49 -18.37 1.08
N TRP A 143 1.96 -17.51 0.16
CA TRP A 143 2.71 -17.92 -1.03
C TRP A 143 4.04 -18.60 -0.66
N VAL A 144 4.75 -18.09 0.34
CA VAL A 144 5.99 -18.69 0.86
C VAL A 144 5.71 -20.09 1.45
N ILE A 145 4.60 -20.26 2.18
CA ILE A 145 4.20 -21.57 2.73
C ILE A 145 3.92 -22.56 1.59
N VAL A 146 3.13 -22.16 0.58
CA VAL A 146 2.82 -23.00 -0.59
C VAL A 146 4.11 -23.40 -1.31
N PHE A 147 5.04 -22.46 -1.48
CA PHE A 147 6.33 -22.77 -2.10
C PHE A 147 7.11 -23.82 -1.32
N ASN A 148 7.18 -23.69 0.01
CA ASN A 148 7.88 -24.67 0.84
C ASN A 148 7.22 -26.06 0.75
N VAL A 149 5.89 -26.13 0.77
CA VAL A 149 5.16 -27.43 0.67
C VAL A 149 5.37 -28.09 -0.69
N LEU A 150 5.45 -27.33 -1.77
CA LEU A 150 5.65 -27.87 -3.13
C LEU A 150 7.09 -28.34 -3.39
N ASN A 151 8.06 -27.84 -2.62
CA ASN A 151 9.47 -28.19 -2.80
C ASN A 151 9.98 -29.24 -1.76
N TYR A 152 9.11 -29.69 -0.85
CA TYR A 152 9.42 -30.75 0.12
C TYR A 152 9.02 -32.10 -0.46
#